data_5bcf4119325dbbf2154764aad40582e6
#
_entry.id   5bcf4119325dbbf2154764aad40582e6
#
_cell.length_a   1.000
_cell.length_b   1.000
_cell.length_c   1.000
_cell.angle_alpha   90.00
_cell.angle_beta   90.00
_cell.angle_gamma   90.00
#
_symmetry.space_group_name_H-M   'P 1'
#
loop_
_entity.id
_entity.type
_entity.pdbx_description
1 polymer ?
#
loop_
_entity_poly.entity_id
_entity_poly.type
_entity_poly.pdbx_seq_one_letter_code
_entity_poly.pdbx_strand_id
1 'polypeptide(L)'
;MAVSEGVSVPEGVQSGLVDNFGHKYLSGIGKYLEQLVRDTFGCKVRSVELNVMQRCSSHLSSKTDIDEAEQIGAAGVQTALRGETGRVMIFRRIHNKPYTITMEPADASQIANREKFLPREFLTPAGNNISDEAMAYFLPLIQGELDLVMRGGIPVHFTIQESVLK
;
A
#
# COMPACT_ATOMS: atom_id res chain seq x y z
N MET A 1 16.92 9.06 -4.13
CA MET A 1 16.58 7.70 -4.59
C MET A 1 15.44 7.20 -3.71
N ALA A 2 14.38 6.66 -4.28
CA ALA A 2 13.30 5.98 -3.56
C ALA A 2 13.50 4.47 -3.77
N VAL A 3 13.34 3.68 -2.70
CA VAL A 3 13.60 2.24 -2.73
C VAL A 3 12.49 1.55 -1.96
N SER A 4 11.97 0.44 -2.50
CA SER A 4 11.00 -0.39 -1.81
C SER A 4 11.64 -1.15 -0.65
N GLU A 5 10.90 -1.39 0.42
CA GLU A 5 11.32 -2.23 1.55
C GLU A 5 11.61 -3.68 1.14
N GLY A 6 10.97 -4.16 0.05
CA GLY A 6 11.16 -5.51 -0.48
C GLY A 6 12.46 -5.73 -1.26
N VAL A 7 13.31 -4.72 -1.39
CA VAL A 7 14.61 -4.89 -2.05
C VAL A 7 15.53 -5.74 -1.19
N SER A 8 16.07 -6.80 -1.79
CA SER A 8 17.02 -7.68 -1.13
C SER A 8 18.34 -6.98 -0.85
N VAL A 9 18.85 -7.12 0.36
CA VAL A 9 20.20 -6.71 0.74
C VAL A 9 21.10 -7.94 0.87
N PRO A 10 22.43 -7.80 0.77
CA PRO A 10 23.36 -8.90 0.97
C PRO A 10 23.12 -9.63 2.29
N GLU A 11 23.40 -10.93 2.30
CA GLU A 11 23.30 -11.76 3.50
C GLU A 11 24.13 -11.16 4.65
N GLY A 12 23.57 -11.18 5.86
CA GLY A 12 24.18 -10.60 7.06
C GLY A 12 23.74 -9.18 7.40
N VAL A 13 23.05 -8.48 6.49
CA VAL A 13 22.49 -7.14 6.75
C VAL A 13 21.03 -7.20 7.22
N GLN A 14 20.28 -8.21 6.81
CA GLN A 14 18.90 -8.42 7.26
C GLN A 14 18.85 -8.99 8.68
N SER A 15 17.82 -8.60 9.44
CA SER A 15 17.63 -9.01 10.82
C SER A 15 17.46 -10.52 11.05
N GLY A 16 17.19 -11.29 10.00
CA GLY A 16 16.92 -12.73 10.09
C GLY A 16 15.64 -13.11 10.85
N LEU A 17 14.90 -12.12 11.35
CA LEU A 17 13.65 -12.34 12.08
C LEU A 17 12.54 -12.73 11.12
N VAL A 18 11.73 -13.69 11.54
CA VAL A 18 10.52 -14.12 10.83
C VAL A 18 9.32 -14.02 11.77
N ASP A 19 8.15 -13.76 11.20
CA ASP A 19 6.90 -13.80 11.95
C ASP A 19 6.42 -15.25 12.19
N ASN A 20 5.30 -15.39 12.93
CA ASN A 20 4.72 -16.70 13.23
C ASN A 20 4.23 -17.47 11.98
N PHE A 21 4.18 -16.84 10.83
CA PHE A 21 3.77 -17.41 9.54
C PHE A 21 4.94 -17.70 8.61
N GLY A 22 6.19 -17.42 9.06
CA GLY A 22 7.40 -17.64 8.27
C GLY A 22 7.77 -16.49 7.33
N HIS A 23 7.10 -15.34 7.40
CA HIS A 23 7.46 -14.16 6.60
C HIS A 23 8.65 -13.44 7.23
N LYS A 24 9.64 -13.11 6.40
CA LYS A 24 10.82 -12.36 6.85
C LYS A 24 10.45 -10.89 7.11
N TYR A 25 10.95 -10.36 8.24
CA TYR A 25 10.89 -8.92 8.45
C TYR A 25 11.88 -8.22 7.51
N LEU A 26 11.33 -7.43 6.60
CA LEU A 26 12.11 -6.63 5.66
C LEU A 26 12.47 -5.30 6.32
N SER A 27 13.76 -5.05 6.54
CA SER A 27 14.25 -3.80 7.13
C SER A 27 15.72 -3.57 6.82
N GLY A 28 16.16 -2.32 6.97
CA GLY A 28 17.57 -1.97 6.91
C GLY A 28 18.13 -1.61 5.55
N ILE A 29 17.33 -1.69 4.45
CA ILE A 29 17.80 -1.28 3.11
C ILE A 29 18.23 0.19 3.07
N GLY A 30 17.50 1.08 3.75
CA GLY A 30 17.83 2.50 3.82
C GLY A 30 19.20 2.74 4.45
N LYS A 31 19.49 2.09 5.56
CA LYS A 31 20.80 2.20 6.25
C LYS A 31 21.93 1.57 5.49
N TYR A 32 21.69 0.42 4.88
CA TYR A 32 22.66 -0.20 3.99
C TYR A 32 23.07 0.73 2.83
N LEU A 33 22.11 1.31 2.14
CA LEU A 33 22.34 2.23 1.04
C LEU A 33 23.00 3.55 1.50
N GLU A 34 22.63 4.07 2.67
CA GLU A 34 23.28 5.23 3.28
C GLU A 34 24.79 4.97 3.47
N GLN A 35 25.13 3.81 4.01
CA GLN A 35 26.53 3.44 4.21
C GLN A 35 27.26 3.24 2.88
N LEU A 36 26.64 2.49 1.95
CA LEU A 36 27.23 2.23 0.63
C LEU A 36 27.55 3.52 -0.12
N VAL A 37 26.62 4.48 -0.14
CA VAL A 37 26.82 5.78 -0.82
C VAL A 37 27.87 6.61 -0.11
N ARG A 38 27.88 6.61 1.23
CA ARG A 38 28.90 7.30 2.01
C ARG A 38 30.30 6.77 1.70
N ASP A 39 30.46 5.47 1.69
CA ASP A 39 31.76 4.82 1.47
C ASP A 39 32.24 5.00 0.01
N THR A 40 31.30 5.02 -0.95
CA THR A 40 31.63 5.17 -2.37
C THR A 40 31.98 6.61 -2.75
N PHE A 41 31.24 7.59 -2.24
CA PHE A 41 31.33 8.98 -2.70
C PHE A 41 31.87 9.95 -1.65
N GLY A 42 32.06 9.52 -0.41
CA GLY A 42 32.56 10.37 0.68
C GLY A 42 31.64 11.54 1.05
N CYS A 43 30.38 11.52 0.62
CA CYS A 43 29.44 12.62 0.84
C CYS A 43 28.52 12.35 2.03
N LYS A 44 27.91 13.43 2.55
CA LYS A 44 26.91 13.32 3.61
C LYS A 44 25.62 12.71 3.04
N VAL A 45 25.17 11.61 3.62
CA VAL A 45 23.98 10.88 3.22
C VAL A 45 23.01 10.75 4.40
N ARG A 46 21.74 10.74 4.12
CA ARG A 46 20.68 10.41 5.08
C ARG A 46 19.66 9.50 4.42
N SER A 47 19.25 8.47 5.13
CA SER A 47 18.10 7.63 4.78
C SER A 47 16.90 8.01 5.64
N VAL A 48 15.71 7.94 5.05
CA VAL A 48 14.43 8.10 5.74
C VAL A 48 13.59 6.88 5.45
N GLU A 49 13.23 6.15 6.49
CA GLU A 49 12.30 5.04 6.42
C GLU A 49 10.95 5.52 6.94
N LEU A 50 9.92 5.50 6.07
CA LEU A 50 8.61 6.04 6.40
C LEU A 50 7.85 5.17 7.39
N ASN A 51 8.06 3.86 7.36
CA ASN A 51 7.46 2.91 8.31
C ASN A 51 5.98 3.18 8.59
N VAL A 52 5.65 3.35 9.88
CA VAL A 52 4.27 3.58 10.35
C VAL A 52 3.72 4.95 9.93
N MET A 53 4.57 5.95 9.70
CA MET A 53 4.13 7.31 9.37
C MET A 53 3.24 7.34 8.12
N GLN A 54 3.57 6.59 7.07
CA GLN A 54 2.75 6.52 5.86
C GLN A 54 1.37 5.90 6.11
N ARG A 55 1.25 5.03 7.12
CA ARG A 55 -0.02 4.38 7.48
C ARG A 55 -0.88 5.20 8.43
N CYS A 56 -0.28 6.17 9.11
CA CYS A 56 -0.95 7.01 10.11
C CYS A 56 -1.23 8.43 9.62
N SER A 57 -0.78 8.78 8.41
CA SER A 57 -0.90 10.12 7.86
C SER A 57 -2.20 10.28 7.06
N SER A 58 -3.34 10.18 7.72
CA SER A 58 -4.68 10.29 7.08
C SER A 58 -4.85 11.58 6.27
N HIS A 59 -4.17 12.66 6.65
CA HIS A 59 -4.17 13.93 5.93
C HIS A 59 -3.44 13.90 4.57
N LEU A 60 -2.72 12.82 4.28
CA LEU A 60 -2.04 12.57 3.00
C LEU A 60 -2.73 11.48 2.17
N SER A 61 -3.82 10.91 2.67
CA SER A 61 -4.57 9.90 1.92
C SER A 61 -5.25 10.53 0.70
N SER A 62 -5.30 9.80 -0.41
CA SER A 62 -6.07 10.25 -1.57
C SER A 62 -7.57 10.00 -1.37
N LYS A 63 -8.39 10.88 -1.94
CA LYS A 63 -9.84 10.69 -1.88
C LYS A 63 -10.26 9.42 -2.61
N THR A 64 -9.63 9.10 -3.74
CA THR A 64 -9.88 7.87 -4.48
C THR A 64 -9.70 6.64 -3.61
N ASP A 65 -8.58 6.56 -2.88
CA ASP A 65 -8.27 5.40 -2.04
C ASP A 65 -9.27 5.24 -0.88
N ILE A 66 -9.66 6.34 -0.25
CA ILE A 66 -10.64 6.32 0.84
C ILE A 66 -12.04 5.96 0.34
N ASP A 67 -12.50 6.56 -0.76
CA ASP A 67 -13.81 6.25 -1.35
C ASP A 67 -13.89 4.77 -1.78
N GLU A 68 -12.83 4.24 -2.36
CA GLU A 68 -12.75 2.84 -2.76
C GLU A 68 -12.68 1.89 -1.55
N ALA A 69 -11.97 2.27 -0.49
CA ALA A 69 -11.91 1.49 0.74
C ALA A 69 -13.29 1.40 1.42
N GLU A 70 -14.05 2.50 1.46
CA GLU A 70 -15.43 2.51 1.97
C GLU A 70 -16.34 1.60 1.13
N GLN A 71 -16.32 1.76 -0.18
CA GLN A 71 -17.16 1.00 -1.09
C GLN A 71 -16.88 -0.50 -1.05
N ILE A 72 -15.59 -0.91 -1.03
CA ILE A 72 -15.24 -2.33 -0.97
C ILE A 72 -15.62 -2.94 0.39
N GLY A 73 -15.50 -2.17 1.48
CA GLY A 73 -15.97 -2.59 2.79
C GLY A 73 -17.49 -2.83 2.81
N ALA A 74 -18.26 -1.89 2.26
CA ALA A 74 -19.71 -2.02 2.13
C ALA A 74 -20.11 -3.24 1.27
N ALA A 75 -19.42 -3.45 0.13
CA ALA A 75 -19.63 -4.59 -0.73
C ALA A 75 -19.33 -5.93 -0.03
N GLY A 76 -18.30 -5.97 0.81
CA GLY A 76 -17.97 -7.14 1.63
C GLY A 76 -19.07 -7.49 2.63
N VAL A 77 -19.59 -6.49 3.34
CA VAL A 77 -20.73 -6.71 4.27
C VAL A 77 -21.96 -7.22 3.52
N GLN A 78 -22.29 -6.64 2.37
CA GLN A 78 -23.43 -7.09 1.57
C GLN A 78 -23.25 -8.54 1.07
N THR A 79 -22.02 -8.91 0.69
CA THR A 79 -21.70 -10.28 0.28
C THR A 79 -21.90 -11.26 1.43
N ALA A 80 -21.45 -10.92 2.63
CA ALA A 80 -21.65 -11.72 3.83
C ALA A 80 -23.15 -11.86 4.19
N LEU A 81 -23.93 -10.78 4.08
CA LEU A 81 -25.38 -10.81 4.34
C LEU A 81 -26.14 -11.68 3.33
N ARG A 82 -25.63 -11.90 2.14
CA ARG A 82 -26.17 -12.88 1.18
C ARG A 82 -25.82 -14.33 1.53
N GLY A 83 -25.07 -14.56 2.61
CA GLY A 83 -24.65 -15.89 3.05
C GLY A 83 -23.44 -16.45 2.31
N GLU A 84 -22.73 -15.64 1.52
CA GLU A 84 -21.52 -16.06 0.84
C GLU A 84 -20.35 -16.10 1.84
N THR A 85 -19.67 -17.25 1.94
CA THR A 85 -18.51 -17.46 2.80
C THR A 85 -17.26 -17.79 1.98
N GLY A 86 -16.07 -17.65 2.57
CA GLY A 86 -14.81 -17.91 1.88
C GLY A 86 -14.53 -16.93 0.72
N ARG A 87 -15.13 -15.74 0.77
CA ARG A 87 -14.98 -14.70 -0.24
C ARG A 87 -14.08 -13.58 0.25
N VAL A 88 -13.32 -13.00 -0.66
CA VAL A 88 -12.62 -11.73 -0.50
C VAL A 88 -13.07 -10.79 -1.60
N MET A 89 -13.29 -9.53 -1.26
CA MET A 89 -13.64 -8.52 -2.25
C MET A 89 -12.40 -8.06 -2.99
N ILE A 90 -12.50 -7.98 -4.32
CA ILE A 90 -11.41 -7.51 -5.18
C ILE A 90 -11.87 -6.34 -6.04
N PHE A 91 -10.93 -5.47 -6.37
CA PHE A 91 -11.12 -4.43 -7.39
C PHE A 91 -10.82 -5.01 -8.77
N ARG A 92 -11.72 -4.75 -9.71
CA ARG A 92 -11.47 -4.96 -11.13
C ARG A 92 -11.48 -3.62 -11.83
N ARG A 93 -10.34 -3.22 -12.36
CA ARG A 93 -10.24 -2.02 -13.17
C ARG A 93 -10.85 -2.26 -14.56
N ILE A 94 -11.78 -1.40 -14.94
CA ILE A 94 -12.48 -1.45 -16.25
C ILE A 94 -11.82 -0.50 -17.22
N HIS A 95 -11.56 0.75 -16.80
CA HIS A 95 -10.95 1.78 -17.66
C HIS A 95 -9.92 2.60 -16.87
N ASN A 96 -8.92 3.11 -17.59
CA ASN A 96 -7.96 4.08 -17.06
C ASN A 96 -8.42 5.53 -17.27
N LYS A 97 -9.17 5.80 -18.36
CA LYS A 97 -9.68 7.14 -18.72
C LYS A 97 -11.09 7.03 -19.31
N PRO A 98 -12.14 7.50 -18.60
CA PRO A 98 -12.10 7.85 -17.16
C PRO A 98 -11.75 6.64 -16.32
N TYR A 99 -11.10 6.87 -15.17
CA TYR A 99 -10.80 5.80 -14.21
C TYR A 99 -12.10 5.20 -13.67
N THR A 100 -12.24 3.89 -13.84
CA THR A 100 -13.45 3.17 -13.44
C THR A 100 -13.09 1.78 -12.95
N ILE A 101 -13.65 1.41 -11.82
CA ILE A 101 -13.52 0.08 -11.21
C ILE A 101 -14.88 -0.56 -10.98
N THR A 102 -14.88 -1.86 -10.82
CA THR A 102 -15.95 -2.65 -10.21
C THR A 102 -15.41 -3.44 -9.04
N MET A 103 -16.30 -3.82 -8.14
CA MET A 103 -15.97 -4.65 -6.99
C MET A 103 -16.73 -5.97 -7.11
N GLU A 104 -16.02 -7.06 -6.95
CA GLU A 104 -16.59 -8.40 -7.08
C GLU A 104 -16.02 -9.34 -6.02
N PRO A 105 -16.80 -10.34 -5.56
CA PRO A 105 -16.31 -11.36 -4.67
C PRO A 105 -15.44 -12.36 -5.45
N ALA A 106 -14.28 -12.68 -4.90
CA ALA A 106 -13.41 -13.75 -5.38
C ALA A 106 -13.27 -14.83 -4.31
N ASP A 107 -12.94 -16.05 -4.72
CA ASP A 107 -12.64 -17.12 -3.78
C ASP A 107 -11.32 -16.82 -3.03
N ALA A 108 -11.39 -16.80 -1.70
CA ALA A 108 -10.25 -16.49 -0.87
C ALA A 108 -9.06 -17.44 -1.11
N SER A 109 -9.33 -18.71 -1.42
CA SER A 109 -8.28 -19.71 -1.71
C SER A 109 -7.50 -19.39 -2.99
N GLN A 110 -8.09 -18.63 -3.91
CA GLN A 110 -7.44 -18.21 -5.15
C GLN A 110 -6.55 -16.98 -4.98
N ILE A 111 -6.70 -16.27 -3.87
CA ILE A 111 -5.99 -15.01 -3.58
C ILE A 111 -4.95 -15.22 -2.48
N ALA A 112 -5.30 -15.98 -1.44
CA ALA A 112 -4.44 -16.21 -0.28
C ALA A 112 -3.08 -16.84 -0.69
N ASN A 113 -2.00 -16.35 -0.08
CA ASN A 113 -0.63 -16.82 -0.29
C ASN A 113 -0.15 -16.72 -1.76
N ARG A 114 -0.73 -15.82 -2.53
CA ARG A 114 -0.28 -15.52 -3.89
C ARG A 114 0.28 -14.11 -3.97
N GLU A 115 1.45 -13.98 -4.56
CA GLU A 115 2.07 -12.69 -4.84
C GLU A 115 1.65 -12.20 -6.23
N LYS A 116 1.35 -10.92 -6.33
CA LYS A 116 1.12 -10.23 -7.59
C LYS A 116 2.31 -9.32 -7.87
N PHE A 117 3.13 -9.73 -8.82
CA PHE A 117 4.29 -8.95 -9.22
C PHE A 117 3.90 -7.73 -10.07
N LEU A 118 4.74 -6.70 -9.98
CA LEU A 118 4.63 -5.55 -10.87
C LEU A 118 4.88 -5.99 -12.32
N PRO A 119 4.00 -5.69 -13.28
CA PRO A 119 4.21 -5.99 -14.68
C PRO A 119 5.51 -5.34 -15.18
N ARG A 120 6.29 -6.07 -15.98
CA ARG A 120 7.59 -5.57 -16.46
C ARG A 120 7.46 -4.33 -17.34
N GLU A 121 6.37 -4.22 -18.09
CA GLU A 121 6.01 -3.07 -18.90
C GLU A 121 5.79 -1.78 -18.08
N PHE A 122 5.61 -1.90 -16.77
CA PHE A 122 5.52 -0.75 -15.86
C PHE A 122 6.88 -0.16 -15.50
N LEU A 123 7.95 -0.80 -15.92
CA LEU A 123 9.32 -0.31 -15.73
C LEU A 123 9.90 0.19 -17.05
N THR A 124 10.70 1.26 -16.98
CA THR A 124 11.52 1.66 -18.12
C THR A 124 12.52 0.55 -18.50
N PRO A 125 13.04 0.54 -19.74
CA PRO A 125 14.03 -0.47 -20.14
C PRO A 125 15.27 -0.53 -19.24
N ALA A 126 15.66 0.61 -18.65
CA ALA A 126 16.77 0.68 -17.69
C ALA A 126 16.40 0.15 -16.28
N GLY A 127 15.12 -0.12 -16.01
CA GLY A 127 14.65 -0.68 -14.73
C GLY A 127 14.76 0.27 -13.52
N ASN A 128 15.05 1.54 -13.76
CA ASN A 128 15.28 2.54 -12.70
C ASN A 128 14.19 3.61 -12.60
N ASN A 129 13.13 3.48 -13.40
CA ASN A 129 11.99 4.39 -13.39
C ASN A 129 10.74 3.65 -13.85
N ILE A 130 9.58 4.29 -13.71
CA ILE A 130 8.29 3.76 -14.18
C ILE A 130 7.98 4.27 -15.59
N SER A 131 7.22 3.46 -16.33
CA SER A 131 6.76 3.78 -17.69
C SER A 131 5.55 4.71 -17.69
N ASP A 132 5.19 5.23 -18.85
CA ASP A 132 3.96 6.04 -19.02
C ASP A 132 2.70 5.21 -18.74
N GLU A 133 2.72 3.92 -19.03
CA GLU A 133 1.64 2.98 -18.70
C GLU A 133 1.48 2.86 -17.20
N ALA A 134 2.59 2.76 -16.46
CA ALA A 134 2.56 2.74 -15.00
C ALA A 134 2.02 4.06 -14.44
N MET A 135 2.43 5.21 -14.99
CA MET A 135 1.87 6.50 -14.61
C MET A 135 0.38 6.57 -14.86
N ALA A 136 -0.10 6.13 -16.02
CA ALA A 136 -1.53 6.08 -16.31
C ALA A 136 -2.31 5.15 -15.39
N TYR A 137 -1.66 4.08 -14.90
CA TYR A 137 -2.25 3.15 -13.96
C TYR A 137 -2.31 3.71 -12.54
N PHE A 138 -1.21 4.30 -12.04
CA PHE A 138 -1.12 4.71 -10.64
C PHE A 138 -1.69 6.10 -10.36
N LEU A 139 -1.60 7.04 -11.31
CA LEU A 139 -2.00 8.42 -11.11
C LEU A 139 -3.44 8.59 -10.58
N PRO A 140 -4.46 7.88 -11.09
CA PRO A 140 -5.82 7.99 -10.55
C PRO A 140 -5.95 7.59 -9.07
N LEU A 141 -5.10 6.68 -8.59
CA LEU A 141 -5.16 6.15 -7.22
C LEU A 141 -4.67 7.14 -6.17
N ILE A 142 -3.90 8.15 -6.57
CA ILE A 142 -3.33 9.15 -5.66
C ILE A 142 -3.97 10.53 -5.82
N GLN A 143 -5.18 10.58 -6.38
CA GLN A 143 -5.89 11.83 -6.66
C GLN A 143 -7.01 12.11 -5.66
N GLY A 144 -7.38 13.38 -5.61
CA GLY A 144 -8.45 13.91 -4.77
C GLY A 144 -7.98 14.26 -3.35
N GLU A 145 -8.54 15.36 -2.84
CA GLU A 145 -8.27 15.86 -1.49
C GLU A 145 -9.39 15.42 -0.54
N LEU A 146 -9.03 15.12 0.69
CA LEU A 146 -9.98 14.77 1.74
C LEU A 146 -10.36 16.02 2.54
N ASP A 147 -11.65 16.19 2.78
CA ASP A 147 -12.17 17.16 3.73
C ASP A 147 -12.03 16.60 5.15
N LEU A 148 -10.86 16.81 5.75
CA LEU A 148 -10.61 16.36 7.11
C LEU A 148 -11.36 17.20 8.13
N VAL A 149 -12.10 16.55 9.02
CA VAL A 149 -12.68 17.21 10.18
C VAL A 149 -11.59 17.52 11.19
N MET A 150 -11.33 18.81 11.41
CA MET A 150 -10.28 19.27 12.32
C MET A 150 -10.92 19.93 13.55
N ARG A 151 -10.32 19.70 14.73
CA ARG A 151 -10.68 20.40 15.97
C ARG A 151 -9.42 20.90 16.66
N GLY A 152 -9.27 22.22 16.79
CA GLY A 152 -8.10 22.83 17.41
C GLY A 152 -6.77 22.49 16.72
N GLY A 153 -6.77 22.28 15.39
CA GLY A 153 -5.59 21.92 14.61
C GLY A 153 -5.24 20.43 14.60
N ILE A 154 -6.08 19.58 15.19
CA ILE A 154 -5.87 18.14 15.28
C ILE A 154 -6.98 17.41 14.50
N PRO A 155 -6.67 16.40 13.66
CA PRO A 155 -7.69 15.59 13.02
C PRO A 155 -8.59 14.90 14.05
N VAL A 156 -9.90 14.91 13.79
CA VAL A 156 -10.89 14.23 14.65
C VAL A 156 -10.92 12.76 14.30
N HIS A 157 -10.68 11.91 15.30
CA HIS A 157 -10.83 10.46 15.19
C HIS A 157 -12.17 10.03 15.75
N PHE A 158 -12.86 9.18 15.02
CA PHE A 158 -14.11 8.58 15.45
C PHE A 158 -13.82 7.23 16.12
N THR A 159 -14.43 6.99 17.28
CA THR A 159 -14.39 5.71 17.96
C THR A 159 -15.79 5.11 18.00
N ILE A 160 -15.90 3.82 17.71
CA ILE A 160 -17.14 3.07 17.89
C ILE A 160 -17.31 2.82 19.39
N GLN A 161 -18.39 3.34 19.98
CA GLN A 161 -18.70 3.07 21.38
C GLN A 161 -19.40 1.72 21.51
N GLU A 162 -18.98 0.89 22.48
CA GLU A 162 -19.56 -0.44 22.74
C GLU A 162 -21.06 -0.42 23.01
N SER A 163 -21.61 0.72 23.46
CA SER A 163 -23.05 0.89 23.69
C SER A 163 -23.92 0.76 22.43
N VAL A 164 -23.33 0.82 21.24
CA VAL A 164 -24.03 0.67 19.95
C VAL A 164 -24.17 -0.80 19.55
N LEU A 165 -23.44 -1.69 20.22
CA LEU A 165 -23.39 -3.13 19.90
C LEU A 165 -24.22 -4.01 20.86
N LYS A 166 -25.10 -3.40 21.70
CA LYS A 166 -26.00 -4.12 22.61
C LYS A 166 -27.38 -4.24 22.04
#